data_55209b03634e235e3df97f603ccf3357
#
_entry.id   55209b03634e235e3df97f603ccf3357
#
_cell.length_a   1.000
_cell.length_b   1.000
_cell.length_c   1.000
_cell.angle_alpha   90.00
_cell.angle_beta   90.00
_cell.angle_gamma   90.00
#
_symmetry.space_group_name_H-M   'P 1'
#
loop_
_entity.id
_entity.type
_entity.pdbx_description
1 polymer ?
#
loop_
_entity_poly.entity_id
_entity_poly.type
_entity_poly.pdbx_seq_one_letter_code
_entity_poly.pdbx_strand_id
1 'polypeptide(L)'
;MIIRFAAGAIAALLVCSNALAQLLTEKKFFTLPQYTTAAGKTIKNVRVGYETYGKLNAAGDNAVFVAHFFSGTSHAAGRYKADEKAAGYWDAIIGPGKAIDTDKYFVVSADTLANLNVKSALVGTAGPATVNPDTGKPYGSSFPVVSMKDSVRVHKALIDSLGVKKLQAVAGASGGSIQAMEWGAEYPQLVERVIHVIGPGLDIHPYVIGLLDLWMMPIKLDPNWKGGDYFGGAEPNEGVAQSLKTVTLTALHFGWAEKVHGYKWAAEGKDPQASMANLFAIEDALYKSGVARASATDAAHLVWMAKANQLYNLEKDRASRRRCCSCRRLRT
;
A
#
# COMPACT_ATOMS: atom_id res chain seq x y z
N MET A 1 39.76 70.16 18.32
CA MET A 1 39.38 68.82 18.90
C MET A 1 38.12 68.36 18.15
N ILE A 2 38.27 67.54 17.11
CA ILE A 2 37.17 67.17 16.24
C ILE A 2 36.85 65.70 16.51
N ILE A 3 35.65 65.45 17.08
CA ILE A 3 35.10 64.13 17.35
C ILE A 3 34.40 63.63 16.10
N ARG A 4 34.95 62.56 15.47
CA ARG A 4 34.31 61.85 14.34
C ARG A 4 33.41 60.77 14.92
N PHE A 5 32.10 60.83 14.65
CA PHE A 5 31.13 59.78 14.82
C PHE A 5 31.24 58.78 13.66
N ALA A 6 31.61 57.54 13.98
CA ALA A 6 31.51 56.41 13.04
C ALA A 6 30.14 55.78 13.15
N ALA A 7 29.32 55.89 12.11
CA ALA A 7 28.05 55.20 11.98
C ALA A 7 28.28 53.77 11.54
N GLY A 8 28.13 52.83 12.45
CA GLY A 8 28.17 51.39 12.13
C GLY A 8 26.81 50.93 11.55
N ALA A 9 26.80 50.57 10.29
CA ALA A 9 25.66 49.93 9.65
C ALA A 9 25.61 48.43 10.07
N ILE A 10 24.66 48.06 10.89
CA ILE A 10 24.34 46.65 11.21
C ILE A 10 23.48 46.11 10.07
N ALA A 11 24.08 45.34 9.17
CA ALA A 11 23.35 44.56 8.18
C ALA A 11 22.72 43.35 8.86
N ALA A 12 21.42 43.44 9.13
CA ALA A 12 20.63 42.29 9.60
C ALA A 12 20.48 41.30 8.43
N LEU A 13 21.26 40.22 8.44
CA LEU A 13 21.01 39.06 7.59
C LEU A 13 19.73 38.39 8.04
N LEU A 14 18.63 38.67 7.32
CA LEU A 14 17.41 37.87 7.37
C LEU A 14 17.74 36.49 6.74
N VAL A 15 18.11 35.54 7.59
CA VAL A 15 18.10 34.12 7.22
C VAL A 15 16.62 33.73 7.11
N CYS A 16 16.05 33.81 5.91
CA CYS A 16 14.80 33.14 5.61
C CYS A 16 15.04 31.64 5.70
N SER A 17 14.86 31.06 6.88
CA SER A 17 14.65 29.64 7.01
C SER A 17 13.35 29.32 6.28
N ASN A 18 13.43 28.83 5.04
CA ASN A 18 12.34 28.13 4.40
C ASN A 18 12.07 26.86 5.23
N ALA A 19 11.32 27.00 6.30
CA ALA A 19 10.64 25.88 6.89
C ALA A 19 9.72 25.34 5.79
N LEU A 20 10.13 24.23 5.15
CA LEU A 20 9.28 23.55 4.18
C LEU A 20 7.95 23.30 4.88
N ALA A 21 6.88 23.97 4.40
CA ALA A 21 5.57 23.83 4.99
C ALA A 21 5.21 22.35 5.01
N GLN A 22 4.86 21.85 6.19
CA GLN A 22 4.49 20.45 6.37
C GLN A 22 3.30 20.14 5.47
N LEU A 23 3.45 19.10 4.63
CA LEU A 23 2.39 18.66 3.74
C LEU A 23 1.26 18.03 4.58
N LEU A 24 0.11 18.69 4.61
CA LEU A 24 -1.11 18.15 5.20
C LEU A 24 -1.97 17.52 4.11
N THR A 25 -2.60 16.40 4.44
CA THR A 25 -3.48 15.66 3.52
C THR A 25 -4.78 15.27 4.21
N GLU A 26 -5.75 14.84 3.43
CA GLU A 26 -7.02 14.32 3.91
C GLU A 26 -7.36 13.00 3.19
N LYS A 27 -8.00 12.09 3.92
CA LYS A 27 -8.56 10.87 3.34
C LYS A 27 -9.88 11.21 2.65
N LYS A 28 -9.98 10.79 1.38
CA LYS A 28 -11.18 10.87 0.54
C LYS A 28 -11.65 9.48 0.18
N PHE A 29 -12.91 9.37 -0.26
CA PHE A 29 -13.49 8.10 -0.65
C PHE A 29 -14.15 8.21 -2.01
N PHE A 30 -13.90 7.21 -2.85
CA PHE A 30 -14.54 7.01 -4.14
C PHE A 30 -15.44 5.78 -4.06
N THR A 31 -16.61 5.85 -4.67
CA THR A 31 -17.59 4.75 -4.65
C THR A 31 -18.06 4.42 -6.06
N LEU A 32 -18.26 3.12 -6.31
CA LEU A 32 -18.97 2.61 -7.47
C LEU A 32 -20.15 1.77 -6.98
N PRO A 33 -21.35 1.93 -7.55
CA PRO A 33 -22.50 1.09 -7.19
C PRO A 33 -22.20 -0.40 -7.35
N GLN A 34 -21.44 -0.75 -8.41
CA GLN A 34 -20.99 -2.11 -8.68
C GLN A 34 -19.73 -2.13 -9.55
N TYR A 35 -19.00 -3.23 -9.47
CA TYR A 35 -17.84 -3.52 -10.30
C TYR A 35 -17.86 -4.99 -10.70
N THR A 36 -17.61 -5.29 -11.99
CA THR A 36 -17.45 -6.66 -12.48
C THR A 36 -15.96 -7.00 -12.59
N THR A 37 -15.53 -8.01 -11.82
CA THR A 37 -14.13 -8.46 -11.78
C THR A 37 -13.67 -9.02 -13.12
N ALA A 38 -12.36 -9.14 -13.30
CA ALA A 38 -11.76 -9.79 -14.48
C ALA A 38 -12.25 -11.25 -14.66
N ALA A 39 -12.66 -11.91 -13.57
CA ALA A 39 -13.24 -13.25 -13.57
C ALA A 39 -14.77 -13.26 -13.81
N GLY A 40 -15.39 -12.11 -14.12
CA GLY A 40 -16.82 -12.00 -14.45
C GLY A 40 -17.76 -12.04 -13.25
N LYS A 41 -17.26 -11.84 -12.02
CA LYS A 41 -18.09 -11.76 -10.80
C LYS A 41 -18.37 -10.32 -10.42
N THR A 42 -19.59 -10.02 -9.96
CA THR A 42 -19.98 -8.66 -9.57
C THR A 42 -19.81 -8.44 -8.09
N ILE A 43 -19.17 -7.30 -7.74
CA ILE A 43 -19.08 -6.76 -6.38
C ILE A 43 -19.98 -5.52 -6.35
N LYS A 44 -20.89 -5.45 -5.40
CA LYS A 44 -21.75 -4.28 -5.14
C LYS A 44 -21.15 -3.43 -4.03
N ASN A 45 -21.49 -2.13 -4.00
CA ASN A 45 -20.99 -1.16 -3.01
C ASN A 45 -19.46 -1.10 -2.93
N VAL A 46 -18.79 -0.97 -4.08
CA VAL A 46 -17.35 -0.81 -4.10
C VAL A 46 -16.97 0.58 -3.58
N ARG A 47 -16.14 0.61 -2.55
CA ARG A 47 -15.60 1.84 -1.98
C ARG A 47 -14.09 1.71 -1.88
N VAL A 48 -13.35 2.74 -2.29
CA VAL A 48 -11.89 2.83 -2.10
C VAL A 48 -11.51 4.19 -1.53
N GLY A 49 -10.60 4.17 -0.55
CA GLY A 49 -10.00 5.38 -0.01
C GLY A 49 -8.91 5.88 -0.94
N TYR A 50 -8.73 7.20 -0.99
CA TYR A 50 -7.64 7.80 -1.77
C TYR A 50 -7.18 9.11 -1.15
N GLU A 51 -6.00 9.53 -1.56
CA GLU A 51 -5.41 10.82 -1.20
C GLU A 51 -4.84 11.48 -2.44
N THR A 52 -4.78 12.82 -2.40
CA THR A 52 -4.24 13.62 -3.49
C THR A 52 -3.26 14.65 -2.96
N TYR A 53 -2.21 14.92 -3.71
CA TYR A 53 -1.20 15.92 -3.38
C TYR A 53 -0.91 16.77 -4.61
N GLY A 54 -0.73 18.10 -4.42
CA GLY A 54 -0.59 19.05 -5.52
C GLY A 54 -1.92 19.35 -6.23
N LYS A 55 -1.84 19.87 -7.45
CA LYS A 55 -3.02 20.30 -8.23
C LYS A 55 -3.00 19.71 -9.64
N LEU A 56 -4.15 19.22 -10.08
CA LEU A 56 -4.36 18.84 -11.48
C LEU A 56 -4.39 20.11 -12.34
N ASN A 57 -3.62 20.13 -13.41
CA ASN A 57 -3.63 21.23 -14.37
C ASN A 57 -4.90 21.19 -15.25
N ALA A 58 -5.16 22.29 -15.98
CA ALA A 58 -6.36 22.41 -16.81
C ALA A 58 -6.43 21.36 -17.95
N ALA A 59 -5.28 20.88 -18.43
CA ALA A 59 -5.20 19.83 -19.44
C ALA A 59 -5.51 18.44 -18.87
N GLY A 60 -5.41 18.26 -17.56
CA GLY A 60 -5.60 16.96 -16.89
C GLY A 60 -4.44 15.97 -17.13
N ASP A 61 -3.26 16.44 -17.50
CA ASP A 61 -2.17 15.61 -18.01
C ASP A 61 -0.91 15.57 -17.14
N ASN A 62 -0.91 16.22 -15.96
CA ASN A 62 0.22 16.27 -15.04
C ASN A 62 0.10 15.27 -13.86
N ALA A 63 -0.71 14.22 -13.96
CA ALA A 63 -0.93 13.34 -12.84
C ALA A 63 0.16 12.25 -12.70
N VAL A 64 0.46 11.86 -11.46
CA VAL A 64 1.28 10.70 -11.09
C VAL A 64 0.45 9.82 -10.15
N PHE A 65 0.34 8.52 -10.45
CA PHE A 65 -0.31 7.57 -9.56
C PHE A 65 0.75 6.83 -8.72
N VAL A 66 0.55 6.80 -7.41
CA VAL A 66 1.43 6.11 -6.45
C VAL A 66 0.69 4.91 -5.88
N ALA A 67 1.19 3.72 -6.18
CA ALA A 67 0.62 2.45 -5.76
C ALA A 67 1.31 1.93 -4.49
N HIS A 68 0.53 1.63 -3.46
CA HIS A 68 1.04 1.15 -2.18
C HIS A 68 1.48 -0.33 -2.24
N PHE A 69 2.40 -0.72 -1.36
CA PHE A 69 2.87 -2.10 -1.18
C PHE A 69 1.82 -2.97 -0.44
N PHE A 70 2.09 -4.28 -0.29
CA PHE A 70 1.15 -5.29 0.25
C PHE A 70 0.38 -4.83 1.48
N SER A 71 1.07 -4.34 2.51
CA SER A 71 0.46 -3.89 3.78
C SER A 71 0.35 -2.36 3.89
N GLY A 72 0.50 -1.65 2.77
CA GLY A 72 0.36 -0.19 2.70
C GLY A 72 -1.09 0.25 2.55
N THR A 73 -1.26 1.56 2.51
CA THR A 73 -2.53 2.24 2.27
C THR A 73 -2.32 3.38 1.28
N SER A 74 -3.36 4.12 0.94
CA SER A 74 -3.24 5.32 0.11
C SER A 74 -2.49 6.48 0.78
N HIS A 75 -2.08 6.37 2.06
CA HIS A 75 -1.31 7.40 2.75
C HIS A 75 0.15 7.43 2.29
N ALA A 76 0.40 8.03 1.12
CA ALA A 76 1.71 8.03 0.50
C ALA A 76 2.63 9.13 1.03
N ALA A 77 2.11 10.31 1.39
CA ALA A 77 2.90 11.45 1.88
C ALA A 77 2.11 12.35 2.83
N GLY A 78 2.79 13.29 3.46
CA GLY A 78 2.17 14.23 4.38
C GLY A 78 1.68 13.62 5.67
N ARG A 79 0.86 14.37 6.39
CA ARG A 79 0.22 14.00 7.66
C ARG A 79 -1.23 14.43 7.64
N TYR A 80 -2.09 13.75 8.38
CA TYR A 80 -3.49 14.20 8.55
C TYR A 80 -3.60 15.36 9.54
N LYS A 81 -2.66 15.46 10.50
CA LYS A 81 -2.59 16.54 11.49
C LYS A 81 -1.14 16.99 11.65
N ALA A 82 -0.94 18.26 12.00
CA ALA A 82 0.39 18.85 12.14
C ALA A 82 1.24 18.22 13.24
N ASP A 83 0.62 17.71 14.30
CA ASP A 83 1.26 17.07 15.46
C ASP A 83 1.45 15.55 15.30
N GLU A 84 1.02 14.98 14.17
CA GLU A 84 1.14 13.55 13.91
C GLU A 84 2.61 13.14 13.72
N LYS A 85 3.04 12.09 14.43
CA LYS A 85 4.46 11.65 14.42
C LYS A 85 4.85 10.98 13.10
N ALA A 86 3.96 10.18 12.52
CA ALA A 86 4.22 9.45 11.28
C ALA A 86 3.69 10.22 10.08
N ALA A 87 4.51 10.32 9.05
CA ALA A 87 4.09 10.78 7.72
C ALA A 87 3.81 9.59 6.82
N GLY A 88 3.23 9.85 5.65
CA GLY A 88 3.05 8.84 4.61
C GLY A 88 4.38 8.17 4.20
N TYR A 89 4.30 6.93 3.72
CA TYR A 89 5.47 6.06 3.54
C TYR A 89 6.51 6.57 2.50
N TRP A 90 6.14 7.46 1.61
CA TRP A 90 7.01 8.12 0.63
C TRP A 90 7.10 9.65 0.83
N ASP A 91 6.79 10.14 2.02
CA ASP A 91 6.91 11.57 2.34
C ASP A 91 8.29 12.14 2.01
N ALA A 92 9.33 11.33 2.13
CA ALA A 92 10.70 11.75 1.79
C ALA A 92 10.87 12.16 0.32
N ILE A 93 10.06 11.62 -0.60
CA ILE A 93 10.19 11.83 -2.05
C ILE A 93 8.97 12.50 -2.69
N ILE A 94 7.86 12.67 -1.97
CA ILE A 94 6.64 13.35 -2.45
C ILE A 94 6.47 14.66 -1.69
N GLY A 95 6.37 15.78 -2.40
CA GLY A 95 6.15 17.11 -1.81
C GLY A 95 6.73 18.22 -2.67
N PRO A 96 6.54 19.49 -2.27
CA PRO A 96 7.12 20.63 -2.98
C PRO A 96 8.63 20.51 -3.13
N GLY A 97 9.15 20.62 -4.36
CA GLY A 97 10.57 20.53 -4.67
C GLY A 97 11.22 19.16 -4.46
N LYS A 98 10.46 18.10 -4.11
CA LYS A 98 10.96 16.74 -3.95
C LYS A 98 11.00 15.99 -5.29
N ALA A 99 11.45 14.73 -5.30
CA ALA A 99 11.57 13.91 -6.52
C ALA A 99 10.23 13.77 -7.27
N ILE A 100 9.12 13.61 -6.55
CA ILE A 100 7.76 13.72 -7.06
C ILE A 100 7.23 15.07 -6.58
N ASP A 101 7.54 16.10 -7.36
CA ASP A 101 7.32 17.50 -7.02
C ASP A 101 5.83 17.88 -7.13
N THR A 102 5.19 18.13 -6.00
CA THR A 102 3.76 18.48 -5.95
C THR A 102 3.44 19.89 -6.42
N ASP A 103 4.45 20.75 -6.68
CA ASP A 103 4.25 22.02 -7.37
C ASP A 103 4.04 21.82 -8.88
N LYS A 104 4.50 20.67 -9.42
CA LYS A 104 4.40 20.30 -10.84
C LYS A 104 3.36 19.22 -11.10
N TYR A 105 3.26 18.24 -10.21
CA TYR A 105 2.46 17.06 -10.42
C TYR A 105 1.27 17.00 -9.46
N PHE A 106 0.17 16.49 -9.99
CA PHE A 106 -0.98 16.05 -9.22
C PHE A 106 -0.80 14.58 -8.88
N VAL A 107 -0.45 14.28 -7.63
CA VAL A 107 -0.22 12.91 -7.17
C VAL A 107 -1.51 12.32 -6.63
N VAL A 108 -1.84 11.11 -7.04
CA VAL A 108 -2.98 10.33 -6.54
C VAL A 108 -2.46 9.02 -5.99
N SER A 109 -2.89 8.64 -4.79
CA SER A 109 -2.69 7.31 -4.21
C SER A 109 -4.02 6.76 -3.74
N ALA A 110 -4.29 5.46 -3.96
CA ALA A 110 -5.56 4.84 -3.62
C ALA A 110 -5.38 3.49 -2.95
N ASP A 111 -6.31 3.16 -2.03
CA ASP A 111 -6.36 1.85 -1.37
C ASP A 111 -6.82 0.78 -2.39
N THR A 112 -6.21 -0.41 -2.36
CA THR A 112 -6.60 -1.53 -3.21
C THR A 112 -7.91 -2.17 -2.74
N LEU A 113 -8.54 -2.94 -3.60
CA LEU A 113 -9.55 -3.91 -3.19
C LEU A 113 -8.92 -4.89 -2.18
N ALA A 114 -9.71 -5.34 -1.22
CA ALA A 114 -9.30 -6.22 -0.13
C ALA A 114 -8.07 -5.70 0.65
N ASN A 115 -7.89 -4.36 0.80
CA ASN A 115 -6.80 -3.83 1.63
C ASN A 115 -6.91 -4.39 3.04
N LEU A 116 -5.81 -4.96 3.53
CA LEU A 116 -5.81 -5.69 4.80
C LEU A 116 -6.04 -4.80 6.03
N ASN A 117 -5.79 -3.48 5.94
CA ASN A 117 -5.94 -2.53 7.04
C ASN A 117 -7.37 -1.97 7.16
N VAL A 118 -8.38 -2.70 6.70
CA VAL A 118 -9.80 -2.27 6.62
C VAL A 118 -10.41 -1.86 7.96
N LYS A 119 -9.87 -2.31 9.09
CA LYS A 119 -10.32 -1.90 10.43
C LYS A 119 -9.90 -0.48 10.80
N SER A 120 -8.96 0.13 10.06
CA SER A 120 -8.62 1.54 10.21
C SER A 120 -9.68 2.43 9.56
N ALA A 121 -10.15 3.44 10.29
CA ALA A 121 -11.07 4.45 9.75
C ALA A 121 -10.47 5.26 8.57
N LEU A 122 -9.14 5.23 8.41
CA LEU A 122 -8.39 5.90 7.35
C LEU A 122 -8.20 5.01 6.11
N VAL A 123 -8.84 3.85 6.03
CA VAL A 123 -8.78 2.95 4.88
C VAL A 123 -10.17 2.75 4.30
N GLY A 124 -10.29 2.96 3.01
CA GLY A 124 -11.49 2.61 2.24
C GLY A 124 -11.19 1.43 1.32
N THR A 125 -11.93 0.37 1.45
CA THR A 125 -11.73 -0.80 0.59
C THR A 125 -13.01 -1.62 0.50
N ALA A 126 -13.27 -2.22 -0.65
CA ALA A 126 -14.24 -3.29 -0.78
C ALA A 126 -13.52 -4.64 -0.69
N GLY A 127 -14.03 -5.52 0.14
CA GLY A 127 -13.45 -6.84 0.41
C GLY A 127 -14.40 -7.72 1.23
N PRO A 128 -13.90 -8.82 1.79
CA PRO A 128 -14.73 -9.75 2.59
C PRO A 128 -15.53 -9.12 3.72
N ALA A 129 -14.99 -8.07 4.38
CA ALA A 129 -15.70 -7.34 5.45
C ALA A 129 -16.80 -6.38 4.93
N THR A 130 -16.88 -6.12 3.64
CA THR A 130 -17.91 -5.25 3.05
C THR A 130 -19.27 -5.88 3.20
N VAL A 131 -20.26 -5.08 3.62
CA VAL A 131 -21.65 -5.52 3.69
C VAL A 131 -22.21 -5.73 2.28
N ASN A 132 -22.62 -6.95 2.00
CA ASN A 132 -23.34 -7.28 0.76
C ASN A 132 -24.76 -6.73 0.86
N PRO A 133 -25.17 -5.80 -0.03
CA PRO A 133 -26.50 -5.18 0.04
C PRO A 133 -27.65 -6.17 -0.20
N ASP A 134 -27.38 -7.32 -0.83
CA ASP A 134 -28.41 -8.34 -1.07
C ASP A 134 -28.74 -9.15 0.19
N THR A 135 -27.81 -9.24 1.14
CA THR A 135 -27.98 -10.07 2.35
C THR A 135 -27.97 -9.25 3.64
N GLY A 136 -27.51 -8.01 3.60
CA GLY A 136 -27.29 -7.17 4.79
C GLY A 136 -26.15 -7.65 5.70
N LYS A 137 -25.36 -8.64 5.28
CA LYS A 137 -24.24 -9.22 6.03
C LYS A 137 -22.91 -9.00 5.28
N PRO A 138 -21.76 -9.06 5.96
CA PRO A 138 -20.47 -9.09 5.27
C PRO A 138 -20.42 -10.17 4.19
N TYR A 139 -19.72 -9.92 3.10
CA TYR A 139 -19.53 -10.93 2.06
C TYR A 139 -18.87 -12.19 2.58
N GLY A 140 -17.93 -12.07 3.53
CA GLY A 140 -17.18 -13.20 4.06
C GLY A 140 -16.49 -13.99 2.95
N SER A 141 -16.61 -15.32 3.02
CA SER A 141 -16.07 -16.26 2.02
C SER A 141 -16.72 -16.12 0.64
N SER A 142 -17.90 -15.50 0.54
CA SER A 142 -18.60 -15.25 -0.73
C SER A 142 -18.02 -14.06 -1.52
N PHE A 143 -17.11 -13.26 -0.92
CA PHE A 143 -16.48 -12.16 -1.65
C PHE A 143 -15.68 -12.72 -2.84
N PRO A 144 -15.90 -12.21 -4.06
CA PRO A 144 -15.18 -12.70 -5.23
C PRO A 144 -13.65 -12.64 -5.05
N VAL A 145 -12.95 -13.62 -5.59
CA VAL A 145 -11.50 -13.52 -5.73
C VAL A 145 -11.18 -12.38 -6.68
N VAL A 146 -10.41 -11.42 -6.21
CA VAL A 146 -9.94 -10.26 -6.98
C VAL A 146 -8.46 -10.39 -7.30
N SER A 147 -8.03 -9.71 -8.35
CA SER A 147 -6.61 -9.58 -8.76
C SER A 147 -6.15 -8.14 -8.61
N MET A 148 -4.84 -7.89 -8.76
CA MET A 148 -4.32 -6.52 -8.83
C MET A 148 -4.86 -5.73 -10.02
N LYS A 149 -5.14 -6.43 -11.12
CA LYS A 149 -5.85 -5.86 -12.27
C LYS A 149 -7.21 -5.28 -11.90
N ASP A 150 -7.96 -5.96 -11.04
CA ASP A 150 -9.27 -5.47 -10.56
C ASP A 150 -9.13 -4.18 -9.77
N SER A 151 -8.14 -4.09 -8.87
CA SER A 151 -7.82 -2.86 -8.16
C SER A 151 -7.45 -1.73 -9.12
N VAL A 152 -6.61 -1.99 -10.10
CA VAL A 152 -6.21 -1.01 -11.14
C VAL A 152 -7.42 -0.52 -11.95
N ARG A 153 -8.36 -1.37 -12.29
CA ARG A 153 -9.58 -0.97 -13.01
C ARG A 153 -10.50 -0.09 -12.17
N VAL A 154 -10.61 -0.38 -10.87
CA VAL A 154 -11.34 0.50 -9.93
C VAL A 154 -10.62 1.84 -9.78
N HIS A 155 -9.29 1.83 -9.65
CA HIS A 155 -8.49 3.05 -9.60
C HIS A 155 -8.58 3.86 -10.91
N LYS A 156 -8.73 3.18 -12.07
CA LYS A 156 -8.97 3.87 -13.34
C LYS A 156 -10.27 4.67 -13.30
N ALA A 157 -11.35 4.08 -12.79
CA ALA A 157 -12.61 4.79 -12.63
C ALA A 157 -12.47 5.99 -11.66
N LEU A 158 -11.69 5.84 -10.57
CA LEU A 158 -11.36 6.93 -9.68
C LEU A 158 -10.65 8.08 -10.41
N ILE A 159 -9.55 7.82 -11.12
CA ILE A 159 -8.79 8.89 -11.77
C ILE A 159 -9.58 9.56 -12.90
N ASP A 160 -10.49 8.83 -13.57
CA ASP A 160 -11.42 9.42 -14.53
C ASP A 160 -12.37 10.41 -13.85
N SER A 161 -12.89 10.05 -12.67
CA SER A 161 -13.75 10.94 -11.88
C SER A 161 -13.05 12.21 -11.41
N LEU A 162 -11.71 12.16 -11.26
CA LEU A 162 -10.88 13.32 -10.93
C LEU A 162 -10.50 14.17 -12.14
N GLY A 163 -10.90 13.78 -13.35
CA GLY A 163 -10.61 14.52 -14.59
C GLY A 163 -9.21 14.28 -15.15
N VAL A 164 -8.48 13.28 -14.66
CA VAL A 164 -7.14 12.94 -15.17
C VAL A 164 -7.25 12.36 -16.58
N LYS A 165 -6.49 12.94 -17.52
CA LYS A 165 -6.43 12.52 -18.92
C LYS A 165 -5.14 11.78 -19.26
N LYS A 166 -4.09 11.97 -18.46
CA LYS A 166 -2.79 11.32 -18.65
C LYS A 166 -2.08 11.13 -17.30
N LEU A 167 -1.44 9.98 -17.15
CA LEU A 167 -0.52 9.69 -16.05
C LEU A 167 0.92 9.84 -16.56
N GLN A 168 1.64 10.84 -16.07
CA GLN A 168 3.06 11.06 -16.37
C GLN A 168 3.90 9.88 -15.88
N ALA A 169 3.48 9.29 -14.76
CA ALA A 169 4.05 8.05 -14.27
C ALA A 169 3.04 7.30 -13.38
N VAL A 170 3.22 5.99 -13.31
CA VAL A 170 2.69 5.15 -12.23
C VAL A 170 3.88 4.54 -11.51
N ALA A 171 3.98 4.78 -10.21
CA ALA A 171 5.11 4.34 -9.40
C ALA A 171 4.65 3.44 -8.25
N GLY A 172 5.39 2.35 -8.01
CA GLY A 172 5.10 1.46 -6.90
C GLY A 172 6.25 0.53 -6.56
N ALA A 173 6.32 0.14 -5.28
CA ALA A 173 7.31 -0.80 -4.79
C ALA A 173 6.64 -2.10 -4.31
N SER A 174 7.31 -3.27 -4.46
CA SER A 174 6.81 -4.58 -4.05
C SER A 174 5.41 -4.85 -4.64
N GLY A 175 4.37 -5.10 -3.84
CA GLY A 175 2.99 -5.22 -4.32
C GLY A 175 2.48 -4.00 -5.10
N GLY A 176 3.01 -2.80 -4.82
CA GLY A 176 2.73 -1.59 -5.60
C GLY A 176 3.34 -1.62 -6.99
N SER A 177 4.47 -2.31 -7.17
CA SER A 177 5.09 -2.50 -8.48
C SER A 177 4.23 -3.39 -9.40
N ILE A 178 3.56 -4.39 -8.81
CA ILE A 178 2.57 -5.23 -9.53
C ILE A 178 1.44 -4.35 -10.07
N GLN A 179 0.89 -3.47 -9.24
CA GLN A 179 -0.13 -2.52 -9.67
C GLN A 179 0.41 -1.60 -10.79
N ALA A 180 1.64 -1.09 -10.66
CA ALA A 180 2.23 -0.21 -11.67
C ALA A 180 2.39 -0.92 -13.03
N MET A 181 2.78 -2.19 -13.03
CA MET A 181 2.86 -3.01 -14.24
C MET A 181 1.48 -3.29 -14.85
N GLU A 182 0.47 -3.58 -14.02
CA GLU A 182 -0.91 -3.75 -14.49
C GLU A 182 -1.47 -2.46 -15.11
N TRP A 183 -1.16 -1.28 -14.55
CA TRP A 183 -1.51 0.01 -15.13
C TRP A 183 -0.93 0.18 -16.54
N GLY A 184 0.37 -0.09 -16.71
CA GLY A 184 1.03 0.00 -18.02
C GLY A 184 0.48 -0.99 -19.04
N ALA A 185 0.08 -2.19 -18.58
CA ALA A 185 -0.47 -3.24 -19.45
C ALA A 185 -1.94 -2.99 -19.84
N GLU A 186 -2.78 -2.53 -18.89
CA GLU A 186 -4.21 -2.28 -19.13
C GLU A 186 -4.45 -0.95 -19.87
N TYR A 187 -3.66 0.08 -19.58
CA TYR A 187 -3.88 1.44 -20.05
C TYR A 187 -2.62 2.07 -20.70
N PRO A 188 -2.00 1.42 -21.71
CA PRO A 188 -0.74 1.89 -22.30
C PRO A 188 -0.84 3.25 -22.99
N GLN A 189 -2.04 3.71 -23.34
CA GLN A 189 -2.24 5.04 -23.92
C GLN A 189 -2.40 6.15 -22.88
N LEU A 190 -2.74 5.77 -21.63
CA LEU A 190 -2.91 6.69 -20.52
C LEU A 190 -1.60 6.88 -19.75
N VAL A 191 -0.79 5.82 -19.59
CA VAL A 191 0.41 5.77 -18.78
C VAL A 191 1.65 6.04 -19.63
N GLU A 192 2.36 7.13 -19.32
CA GLU A 192 3.60 7.49 -20.03
C GLU A 192 4.79 6.67 -19.56
N ARG A 193 4.91 6.47 -18.23
CA ARG A 193 6.03 5.76 -17.59
C ARG A 193 5.55 4.86 -16.47
N VAL A 194 6.16 3.68 -16.38
CA VAL A 194 6.00 2.75 -15.25
C VAL A 194 7.30 2.74 -14.45
N ILE A 195 7.21 3.10 -13.17
CA ILE A 195 8.32 3.05 -12.21
C ILE A 195 8.10 1.84 -11.30
N HIS A 196 8.72 0.74 -11.70
CA HIS A 196 8.62 -0.56 -11.04
C HIS A 196 9.82 -0.77 -10.12
N VAL A 197 9.58 -0.85 -8.80
CA VAL A 197 10.63 -0.96 -7.78
C VAL A 197 10.49 -2.27 -7.02
N ILE A 198 11.56 -3.07 -6.93
CA ILE A 198 11.66 -4.34 -6.16
C ILE A 198 10.43 -5.25 -6.29
N GLY A 199 9.91 -5.39 -7.49
CA GLY A 199 8.77 -6.25 -7.78
C GLY A 199 9.13 -7.43 -8.68
N PRO A 200 8.15 -8.32 -8.94
CA PRO A 200 8.31 -9.41 -9.90
C PRO A 200 8.40 -8.86 -11.33
N GLY A 201 8.86 -9.70 -12.25
CA GLY A 201 8.85 -9.38 -13.68
C GLY A 201 7.44 -9.32 -14.28
N LEU A 202 7.19 -10.08 -15.36
CA LEU A 202 5.88 -10.12 -16.01
C LEU A 202 4.89 -11.08 -15.33
N ASP A 203 5.37 -11.92 -14.44
CA ASP A 203 4.57 -12.86 -13.64
C ASP A 203 5.16 -13.02 -12.24
N ILE A 204 4.37 -13.60 -11.36
CA ILE A 204 4.82 -13.92 -10.00
C ILE A 204 5.60 -15.24 -10.02
N HIS A 205 6.83 -15.22 -9.50
CA HIS A 205 7.66 -16.42 -9.44
C HIS A 205 7.05 -17.48 -8.49
N PRO A 206 7.09 -18.80 -8.82
CA PRO A 206 6.52 -19.87 -7.98
C PRO A 206 7.00 -19.84 -6.52
N TYR A 207 8.25 -19.47 -6.27
CA TYR A 207 8.77 -19.29 -4.91
C TYR A 207 7.97 -18.22 -4.13
N VAL A 208 7.64 -17.09 -4.77
CA VAL A 208 6.86 -16.02 -4.14
C VAL A 208 5.40 -16.47 -3.96
N ILE A 209 4.85 -17.27 -4.86
CA ILE A 209 3.52 -17.89 -4.65
C ILE A 209 3.52 -18.74 -3.37
N GLY A 210 4.54 -19.58 -3.17
CA GLY A 210 4.72 -20.37 -1.94
C GLY A 210 4.91 -19.49 -0.71
N LEU A 211 5.71 -18.42 -0.80
CA LEU A 211 5.91 -17.47 0.29
C LEU A 211 4.60 -16.77 0.71
N LEU A 212 3.80 -16.35 -0.25
CA LEU A 212 2.47 -15.76 0.01
C LEU A 212 1.51 -16.77 0.64
N ASP A 213 1.63 -18.07 0.33
CA ASP A 213 0.84 -19.10 1.02
C ASP A 213 1.27 -19.25 2.49
N LEU A 214 2.57 -19.19 2.77
CA LEU A 214 3.07 -19.16 4.15
C LEU A 214 2.57 -17.95 4.94
N TRP A 215 2.34 -16.80 4.29
CA TRP A 215 1.73 -15.64 4.94
C TRP A 215 0.27 -15.87 5.33
N MET A 216 -0.46 -16.63 4.54
CA MET A 216 -1.88 -16.96 4.80
C MET A 216 -2.05 -18.12 5.81
N MET A 217 -1.06 -18.99 5.94
CA MET A 217 -1.17 -20.24 6.67
C MET A 217 -1.55 -20.07 8.15
N PRO A 218 -0.95 -19.14 8.94
CA PRO A 218 -1.34 -18.97 10.34
C PRO A 218 -2.80 -18.60 10.52
N ILE A 219 -3.35 -17.75 9.61
CA ILE A 219 -4.77 -17.39 9.63
C ILE A 219 -5.64 -18.61 9.31
N LYS A 220 -5.29 -19.38 8.28
CA LYS A 220 -6.06 -20.55 7.85
C LYS A 220 -6.08 -21.67 8.90
N LEU A 221 -5.06 -21.72 9.77
CA LEU A 221 -4.94 -22.69 10.86
C LEU A 221 -5.57 -22.19 12.16
N ASP A 222 -5.90 -20.90 12.27
CA ASP A 222 -6.57 -20.34 13.46
C ASP A 222 -7.98 -20.94 13.59
N PRO A 223 -8.37 -21.47 14.79
CA PRO A 223 -9.70 -22.06 15.01
C PRO A 223 -10.86 -21.11 14.68
N ASN A 224 -10.64 -19.79 14.79
CA ASN A 224 -11.66 -18.79 14.52
C ASN A 224 -11.78 -18.43 13.03
N TRP A 225 -10.91 -18.92 12.15
CA TRP A 225 -10.92 -18.59 10.72
C TRP A 225 -12.22 -18.99 9.99
N LYS A 226 -12.74 -20.18 10.30
CA LYS A 226 -14.01 -20.71 9.75
C LYS A 226 -14.16 -20.56 8.23
N GLY A 227 -13.05 -20.73 7.49
CA GLY A 227 -13.04 -20.60 6.03
C GLY A 227 -13.26 -19.17 5.52
N GLY A 228 -13.19 -18.14 6.37
CA GLY A 228 -13.43 -16.74 6.04
C GLY A 228 -14.79 -16.21 6.53
N ASP A 229 -15.60 -17.03 7.18
CA ASP A 229 -16.95 -16.68 7.65
C ASP A 229 -17.02 -16.53 9.18
N TYR A 230 -16.11 -15.73 9.74
CA TYR A 230 -16.02 -15.46 11.19
C TYR A 230 -16.71 -14.15 11.59
N PHE A 231 -17.20 -13.35 10.65
CA PHE A 231 -17.81 -12.05 10.92
C PHE A 231 -19.00 -12.16 11.88
N GLY A 232 -19.01 -11.33 12.93
CA GLY A 232 -20.01 -11.39 14.01
C GLY A 232 -19.70 -12.42 15.11
N GLY A 233 -18.55 -13.10 15.05
CA GLY A 233 -18.04 -14.02 16.06
C GLY A 233 -16.62 -13.67 16.53
N ALA A 234 -15.92 -14.66 17.09
CA ALA A 234 -14.52 -14.52 17.45
C ALA A 234 -13.66 -14.44 16.18
N GLU A 235 -12.76 -13.47 16.13
CA GLU A 235 -11.87 -13.23 14.99
C GLU A 235 -10.56 -14.03 15.14
N PRO A 236 -9.91 -14.43 14.05
CA PRO A 236 -8.62 -15.15 14.06
C PRO A 236 -7.44 -14.20 14.31
N ASN A 237 -7.45 -13.47 15.42
CA ASN A 237 -6.48 -12.41 15.71
C ASN A 237 -5.07 -12.93 15.94
N GLU A 238 -4.93 -14.13 16.55
CA GLU A 238 -3.63 -14.76 16.73
C GLU A 238 -3.05 -15.17 15.36
N GLY A 239 -3.86 -15.77 14.51
CA GLY A 239 -3.47 -16.07 13.13
C GLY A 239 -3.01 -14.84 12.37
N VAL A 240 -3.69 -13.69 12.52
CA VAL A 240 -3.28 -12.41 11.93
C VAL A 240 -1.94 -11.94 12.48
N ALA A 241 -1.73 -11.99 13.80
CA ALA A 241 -0.46 -11.58 14.41
C ALA A 241 0.72 -12.41 13.89
N GLN A 242 0.58 -13.73 13.83
CA GLN A 242 1.60 -14.65 13.31
C GLN A 242 1.83 -14.46 11.79
N SER A 243 0.77 -14.22 11.02
CA SER A 243 0.89 -13.87 9.59
C SER A 243 1.70 -12.59 9.40
N LEU A 244 1.40 -11.52 10.16
CA LEU A 244 2.13 -10.26 10.07
C LEU A 244 3.57 -10.36 10.54
N LYS A 245 3.86 -11.22 11.52
CA LYS A 245 5.23 -11.61 11.92
C LYS A 245 5.97 -12.21 10.72
N THR A 246 5.38 -13.18 10.03
CA THR A 246 5.97 -13.85 8.86
C THR A 246 6.17 -12.86 7.71
N VAL A 247 5.16 -12.02 7.41
CA VAL A 247 5.28 -10.94 6.41
C VAL A 247 6.47 -10.03 6.72
N THR A 248 6.61 -9.59 7.97
CA THR A 248 7.69 -8.66 8.36
C THR A 248 9.06 -9.30 8.17
N LEU A 249 9.24 -10.53 8.67
CA LEU A 249 10.53 -11.24 8.56
C LEU A 249 10.96 -11.46 7.10
N THR A 250 10.01 -11.85 6.24
CA THR A 250 10.33 -12.24 4.86
C THR A 250 10.35 -11.05 3.88
N ALA A 251 9.74 -9.92 4.24
CA ALA A 251 9.78 -8.70 3.43
C ALA A 251 11.02 -7.82 3.70
N LEU A 252 11.77 -8.10 4.76
CA LEU A 252 12.97 -7.35 5.12
C LEU A 252 14.23 -8.12 4.77
N HIS A 253 15.32 -7.39 4.47
CA HIS A 253 16.62 -7.99 4.21
C HIS A 253 17.19 -8.59 5.50
N PHE A 254 17.83 -9.78 5.43
CA PHE A 254 18.39 -10.48 6.60
C PHE A 254 19.35 -9.59 7.43
N GLY A 255 20.12 -8.71 6.79
CA GLY A 255 21.00 -7.76 7.48
C GLY A 255 20.27 -6.77 8.40
N TRP A 256 18.97 -6.54 8.18
CA TRP A 256 18.14 -5.79 9.14
C TRP A 256 18.03 -6.56 10.46
N ALA A 257 17.74 -7.86 10.41
CA ALA A 257 17.61 -8.68 11.61
C ALA A 257 18.92 -8.70 12.42
N GLU A 258 20.04 -8.84 11.71
CA GLU A 258 21.37 -8.80 12.32
C GLU A 258 21.68 -7.43 12.96
N LYS A 259 21.46 -6.34 12.23
CA LYS A 259 21.78 -4.98 12.69
C LYS A 259 20.91 -4.53 13.86
N VAL A 260 19.61 -4.85 13.85
CA VAL A 260 18.64 -4.36 14.85
C VAL A 260 18.59 -5.26 16.08
N HIS A 261 18.58 -6.56 15.88
CA HIS A 261 18.37 -7.54 16.95
C HIS A 261 19.66 -8.29 17.33
N GLY A 262 20.45 -8.73 16.35
CA GLY A 262 21.62 -9.56 16.59
C GLY A 262 21.27 -10.85 17.35
N TYR A 263 22.27 -11.48 17.96
CA TYR A 263 22.09 -12.66 18.83
C TYR A 263 21.83 -12.20 20.28
N LYS A 264 20.65 -11.60 20.52
CA LYS A 264 20.29 -11.02 21.82
C LYS A 264 19.06 -11.70 22.41
N TRP A 265 18.98 -11.76 23.72
CA TRP A 265 17.81 -12.24 24.45
C TRP A 265 16.73 -11.14 24.52
N ALA A 266 15.46 -11.56 24.59
CA ALA A 266 14.32 -10.63 24.67
C ALA A 266 14.29 -9.86 26.01
N ALA A 267 14.81 -10.47 27.07
CA ALA A 267 14.90 -9.86 28.40
C ALA A 267 16.21 -10.27 29.09
N GLU A 268 16.75 -9.36 29.89
CA GLU A 268 17.95 -9.62 30.68
C GLU A 268 17.76 -10.80 31.63
N GLY A 269 18.74 -11.66 31.74
CA GLY A 269 18.71 -12.87 32.56
C GLY A 269 17.77 -13.98 32.09
N LYS A 270 17.11 -13.85 30.94
CA LYS A 270 16.21 -14.86 30.35
C LYS A 270 16.92 -15.58 29.21
N ASP A 271 17.89 -16.45 29.56
CA ASP A 271 18.60 -17.24 28.60
C ASP A 271 17.65 -18.22 27.87
N PRO A 272 17.54 -18.18 26.53
CA PRO A 272 16.76 -19.14 25.75
C PRO A 272 17.20 -20.59 25.93
N GLN A 273 18.45 -20.86 26.30
CA GLN A 273 18.94 -22.20 26.60
C GLN A 273 18.35 -22.75 27.91
N ALA A 274 17.99 -21.88 28.84
CA ALA A 274 17.46 -22.29 30.15
C ALA A 274 15.97 -22.65 30.12
N SER A 275 15.20 -22.18 29.15
CA SER A 275 13.75 -22.44 29.06
C SER A 275 13.21 -22.15 27.67
N MET A 276 12.30 -23.00 27.18
CA MET A 276 11.52 -22.76 25.96
C MET A 276 10.63 -21.51 26.03
N ALA A 277 10.34 -20.99 27.21
CA ALA A 277 9.58 -19.75 27.41
C ALA A 277 10.44 -18.49 27.24
N ASN A 278 11.75 -18.61 27.24
CA ASN A 278 12.68 -17.50 27.04
C ASN A 278 12.90 -17.32 25.53
N LEU A 279 12.79 -16.09 25.05
CA LEU A 279 12.80 -15.76 23.64
C LEU A 279 14.06 -15.00 23.24
N PHE A 280 14.47 -15.12 21.99
CA PHE A 280 15.38 -14.18 21.37
C PHE A 280 14.69 -12.84 21.10
N ALA A 281 15.45 -11.74 21.10
CA ALA A 281 14.93 -10.39 20.90
C ALA A 281 14.12 -10.24 19.59
N ILE A 282 14.54 -10.90 18.52
CA ILE A 282 13.83 -10.86 17.24
C ILE A 282 12.47 -11.58 17.29
N GLU A 283 12.37 -12.70 18.02
CA GLU A 283 11.10 -13.45 18.16
C GLU A 283 10.03 -12.60 18.86
N ASP A 284 10.41 -12.01 19.98
CA ASP A 284 9.54 -11.12 20.78
C ASP A 284 9.16 -9.85 20.01
N ALA A 285 10.13 -9.20 19.35
CA ALA A 285 9.88 -7.96 18.60
C ALA A 285 8.95 -8.18 17.39
N LEU A 286 9.16 -9.25 16.65
CA LEU A 286 8.30 -9.61 15.51
C LEU A 286 6.88 -9.92 15.96
N TYR A 287 6.73 -10.67 17.06
CA TYR A 287 5.41 -10.99 17.60
C TYR A 287 4.68 -9.75 18.11
N LYS A 288 5.31 -8.92 18.91
CA LYS A 288 4.76 -7.65 19.39
C LYS A 288 4.33 -6.73 18.26
N SER A 289 5.16 -6.64 17.21
CA SER A 289 4.81 -5.89 16.00
C SER A 289 3.58 -6.49 15.28
N GLY A 290 3.51 -7.81 15.19
CA GLY A 290 2.36 -8.52 14.62
C GLY A 290 1.07 -8.23 15.38
N VAL A 291 1.09 -8.36 16.71
CA VAL A 291 -0.04 -8.06 17.60
C VAL A 291 -0.51 -6.60 17.45
N ALA A 292 0.44 -5.66 17.49
CA ALA A 292 0.10 -4.23 17.37
C ALA A 292 -0.60 -3.91 16.04
N ARG A 293 -0.16 -4.52 14.94
CA ARG A 293 -0.74 -4.32 13.61
C ARG A 293 -2.05 -5.08 13.40
N ALA A 294 -2.27 -6.19 14.10
CA ALA A 294 -3.50 -6.99 14.00
C ALA A 294 -4.75 -6.18 14.33
N SER A 295 -4.64 -5.14 15.19
CA SER A 295 -5.75 -4.25 15.53
C SER A 295 -6.36 -3.51 14.33
N ALA A 296 -5.56 -3.20 13.32
CA ALA A 296 -6.00 -2.54 12.08
C ALA A 296 -6.26 -3.55 10.93
N THR A 297 -5.79 -4.79 11.07
CA THR A 297 -5.79 -5.81 10.00
C THR A 297 -6.97 -6.76 10.15
N ASP A 298 -7.64 -7.04 9.03
CA ASP A 298 -8.65 -8.09 8.93
C ASP A 298 -8.06 -9.35 8.28
N ALA A 299 -8.37 -10.51 8.83
CA ALA A 299 -7.82 -11.79 8.40
C ALA A 299 -8.21 -12.17 6.97
N ALA A 300 -9.49 -12.04 6.63
CA ALA A 300 -9.97 -12.38 5.29
C ALA A 300 -9.39 -11.41 4.24
N HIS A 301 -9.31 -10.13 4.57
CA HIS A 301 -8.69 -9.15 3.69
C HIS A 301 -7.21 -9.48 3.44
N LEU A 302 -6.44 -9.91 4.45
CA LEU A 302 -5.05 -10.34 4.27
C LEU A 302 -4.96 -11.54 3.31
N VAL A 303 -5.82 -12.54 3.51
CA VAL A 303 -5.85 -13.75 2.65
C VAL A 303 -6.22 -13.40 1.21
N TRP A 304 -7.23 -12.54 0.98
CA TRP A 304 -7.61 -12.08 -0.36
C TRP A 304 -6.53 -11.23 -1.01
N MET A 305 -5.87 -10.35 -0.26
CA MET A 305 -4.75 -9.55 -0.77
C MET A 305 -3.57 -10.45 -1.17
N ALA A 306 -3.22 -11.45 -0.36
CA ALA A 306 -2.18 -12.41 -0.72
C ALA A 306 -2.55 -13.18 -1.98
N LYS A 307 -3.80 -13.63 -2.09
CA LYS A 307 -4.30 -14.28 -3.30
C LYS A 307 -4.26 -13.36 -4.52
N ALA A 308 -4.62 -12.08 -4.38
CA ALA A 308 -4.54 -11.11 -5.48
C ALA A 308 -3.11 -10.93 -6.00
N ASN A 309 -2.09 -10.97 -5.12
CA ASN A 309 -0.69 -10.95 -5.53
C ASN A 309 -0.27 -12.25 -6.22
N GLN A 310 -0.71 -13.44 -5.73
CA GLN A 310 -0.42 -14.73 -6.36
C GLN A 310 -0.94 -14.83 -7.79
N LEU A 311 -2.02 -14.11 -8.11
CA LEU A 311 -2.69 -14.16 -9.42
C LEU A 311 -2.04 -13.27 -10.49
N TYR A 312 -1.00 -12.50 -10.13
CA TYR A 312 -0.34 -11.62 -11.08
C TYR A 312 0.38 -12.41 -12.19
N ASN A 313 -0.07 -12.21 -13.44
CA ASN A 313 0.54 -12.83 -14.62
C ASN A 313 0.18 -12.05 -15.88
N LEU A 314 1.05 -11.13 -16.30
CA LEU A 314 0.90 -10.38 -17.54
C LEU A 314 1.21 -11.22 -18.79
N GLU A 315 1.98 -12.30 -18.69
CA GLU A 315 2.30 -13.15 -19.83
C GLU A 315 1.08 -13.91 -20.31
N LYS A 316 0.26 -14.44 -19.40
CA LYS A 316 -1.03 -15.07 -19.72
C LYS A 316 -1.94 -14.09 -20.46
N ASP A 317 -1.98 -12.85 -20.02
CA ASP A 317 -2.77 -11.79 -20.65
C ASP A 317 -2.25 -11.43 -22.03
N ARG A 318 -0.92 -11.42 -22.24
CA ARG A 318 -0.30 -11.23 -23.58
C ARG A 318 -0.67 -12.34 -24.55
N ALA A 319 -0.70 -13.57 -24.09
CA ALA A 319 -1.12 -14.70 -24.93
C ALA A 319 -2.57 -14.54 -25.42
N SER A 320 -3.46 -14.01 -24.56
CA SER A 320 -4.84 -13.67 -24.94
C SER A 320 -4.94 -12.43 -25.85
N ARG A 321 -3.98 -11.49 -25.75
CA ARG A 321 -3.95 -10.23 -26.50
C ARG A 321 -3.06 -10.25 -27.75
N ARG A 322 -2.48 -11.38 -28.15
CA ARG A 322 -1.61 -11.51 -29.36
C ARG A 322 -2.24 -11.01 -30.66
N ARG A 323 -3.47 -10.50 -30.63
CA ARG A 323 -4.13 -9.78 -31.74
C ARG A 323 -3.96 -8.25 -31.66
N CYS A 324 -3.30 -7.69 -30.64
CA CYS A 324 -3.12 -6.24 -30.49
C CYS A 324 -1.64 -5.83 -30.62
N CYS A 325 -1.29 -5.15 -31.71
CA CYS A 325 0.08 -4.72 -32.05
C CYS A 325 0.74 -3.69 -31.12
N SER A 326 0.14 -3.31 -30.00
CA SER A 326 0.65 -2.22 -29.13
C SER A 326 1.63 -2.63 -28.02
N CYS A 327 1.92 -3.91 -27.83
CA CYS A 327 2.85 -4.41 -26.80
C CYS A 327 4.34 -4.24 -27.13
N ARG A 328 4.73 -3.51 -28.19
CA ARG A 328 6.15 -3.30 -28.57
C ARG A 328 6.93 -2.32 -27.67
N ARG A 329 6.28 -1.57 -26.76
CA ARG A 329 6.93 -0.53 -25.94
C ARG A 329 7.38 -0.97 -24.54
N LEU A 330 7.17 -2.23 -24.15
CA LEU A 330 7.64 -2.75 -22.86
C LEU A 330 8.96 -3.56 -22.97
N ARG A 331 9.78 -3.29 -23.99
CA ARG A 331 11.09 -3.95 -24.21
C ARG A 331 12.25 -2.99 -24.00
N THR A 332 12.24 -2.17 -22.98
CA THR A 332 13.47 -1.48 -22.53
C THR A 332 13.49 -1.39 -21.02
#